data_2ad59cd32b886073d3620c5a830ef50c
#
_entry.id   2ad59cd32b886073d3620c5a830ef50c
#
_cell.length_a   1.000
_cell.length_b   1.000
_cell.length_c   1.000
_cell.angle_alpha   90.00
_cell.angle_beta   90.00
_cell.angle_gamma   90.00
#
_symmetry.space_group_name_H-M   'P 1'
#
loop_
_entity.id
_entity.type
_entity.pdbx_description
1 polymer ?
#
loop_
_entity_poly.entity_id
_entity_poly.type
_entity_poly.pdbx_seq_one_letter_code
_entity_poly.pdbx_strand_id
1 'polypeptide(L)'
;VYRIGTEQLRLNHTELSVYAHRCGTELTDAQVDTLLYYSEGWFSAVYLNLRALSEQGALPERDSDIYTMFTAAMIDPLAPRQREFLAVMGLADEFTAEMARYITGDEDAEALLTSLTEQNAFVKCLPDGVTYRFHHMMKECAARTFLTMGAEKQVSYLERFGRWYEDRGQYLHAMSAYRRGGRY
;
A
#
# COMPACT_ATOMS: atom_id res chain seq x y z
N VAL A 1 13.59 -21.52 19.24
CA VAL A 1 13.66 -20.11 18.80
C VAL A 1 12.23 -19.66 18.54
N TYR A 2 11.71 -18.75 19.35
CA TYR A 2 10.39 -18.13 19.10
C TYR A 2 10.54 -17.16 17.93
N ARG A 3 9.76 -17.35 16.85
CA ARG A 3 9.64 -16.39 15.77
C ARG A 3 8.46 -15.47 16.08
N ILE A 4 8.70 -14.19 16.25
CA ILE A 4 7.66 -13.18 16.32
C ILE A 4 7.28 -12.86 14.87
N GLY A 5 6.05 -13.20 14.50
CA GLY A 5 5.50 -12.87 13.18
C GLY A 5 4.93 -11.45 13.14
N THR A 6 4.70 -10.94 11.94
CA THR A 6 4.14 -9.60 11.68
C THR A 6 2.81 -9.37 12.39
N GLU A 7 1.96 -10.41 12.50
CA GLU A 7 0.66 -10.32 13.18
C GLU A 7 0.79 -10.07 14.69
N GLN A 8 1.90 -10.50 15.29
CA GLN A 8 2.18 -10.30 16.72
C GLN A 8 2.76 -8.91 17.02
N LEU A 9 3.16 -8.16 15.99
CA LEU A 9 3.68 -6.81 16.09
C LEU A 9 2.62 -5.74 15.79
N ARG A 10 1.39 -6.16 15.47
CA ARG A 10 0.28 -5.23 15.25
C ARG A 10 -0.31 -4.80 16.57
N LEU A 11 -0.54 -3.51 16.70
CA LEU A 11 -1.25 -2.96 17.84
C LEU A 11 -2.76 -3.19 17.67
N ASN A 12 -3.39 -3.68 18.73
CA ASN A 12 -4.85 -3.67 18.82
C ASN A 12 -5.34 -2.33 19.41
N HIS A 13 -6.66 -2.16 19.53
CA HIS A 13 -7.28 -0.93 20.04
C HIS A 13 -6.72 -0.50 21.40
N THR A 14 -6.65 -1.42 22.36
CA THR A 14 -6.16 -1.15 23.72
C THR A 14 -4.67 -0.81 23.71
N GLU A 15 -3.87 -1.56 22.98
CA GLU A 15 -2.42 -1.34 22.87
C GLU A 15 -2.11 0.00 22.20
N LEU A 16 -2.86 0.36 21.16
CA LEU A 16 -2.72 1.64 20.48
C LEU A 16 -3.06 2.80 21.41
N SER A 17 -4.18 2.71 22.15
CA SER A 17 -4.58 3.73 23.13
C SER A 17 -3.51 3.94 24.20
N VAL A 18 -2.99 2.84 24.77
CA VAL A 18 -1.89 2.90 25.76
C VAL A 18 -0.62 3.49 25.15
N TYR A 19 -0.29 3.13 23.91
CA TYR A 19 0.88 3.66 23.22
C TYR A 19 0.76 5.15 22.95
N ALA A 20 -0.40 5.61 22.46
CA ALA A 20 -0.68 7.02 22.22
C ALA A 20 -0.53 7.85 23.52
N HIS A 21 -1.12 7.38 24.60
CA HIS A 21 -0.99 8.01 25.92
C HIS A 21 0.48 8.12 26.37
N ARG A 22 1.28 7.08 26.19
CA ARG A 22 2.74 7.10 26.48
C ARG A 22 3.51 8.10 25.62
N CYS A 23 3.04 8.34 24.39
CA CYS A 23 3.58 9.38 23.49
C CYS A 23 3.10 10.79 23.84
N GLY A 24 2.31 10.96 24.91
CA GLY A 24 1.76 12.24 25.34
C GLY A 24 0.54 12.69 24.53
N THR A 25 -0.13 11.76 23.85
CA THR A 25 -1.29 12.05 23.02
C THR A 25 -2.52 11.34 23.57
N GLU A 26 -3.53 12.11 23.95
CA GLU A 26 -4.84 11.58 24.35
C GLU A 26 -5.72 11.44 23.10
N LEU A 27 -6.19 10.21 22.84
CA LEU A 27 -7.07 9.90 21.73
C LEU A 27 -8.45 9.52 22.25
N THR A 28 -9.49 9.96 21.55
CA THR A 28 -10.85 9.43 21.73
C THR A 28 -10.95 8.05 21.08
N ASP A 29 -11.91 7.22 21.48
CA ASP A 29 -12.15 5.89 20.89
C ASP A 29 -12.35 5.99 19.37
N ALA A 30 -13.08 6.98 18.88
CA ALA A 30 -13.27 7.22 17.45
C ALA A 30 -11.96 7.54 16.71
N GLN A 31 -11.03 8.24 17.36
CA GLN A 31 -9.70 8.49 16.79
C GLN A 31 -8.84 7.25 16.81
N VAL A 32 -8.92 6.43 17.85
CA VAL A 32 -8.23 5.12 17.91
C VAL A 32 -8.73 4.21 16.79
N ASP A 33 -10.05 4.10 16.60
CA ASP A 33 -10.64 3.31 15.51
C ASP A 33 -10.20 3.81 14.13
N THR A 34 -10.21 5.11 13.93
CA THR A 34 -9.74 5.75 12.68
C THR A 34 -8.28 5.42 12.44
N LEU A 35 -7.45 5.55 13.47
CA LEU A 35 -6.02 5.29 13.38
C LEU A 35 -5.72 3.82 13.12
N LEU A 36 -6.45 2.90 13.75
CA LEU A 36 -6.38 1.46 13.47
C LEU A 36 -6.77 1.13 12.04
N TYR A 37 -7.84 1.74 11.55
CA TYR A 37 -8.29 1.53 10.16
C TYR A 37 -7.19 1.90 9.15
N TYR A 38 -6.57 3.08 9.30
CA TYR A 38 -5.53 3.55 8.38
C TYR A 38 -4.19 2.85 8.57
N SER A 39 -3.82 2.54 9.81
CA SER A 39 -2.53 1.90 10.11
C SER A 39 -2.58 0.37 10.03
N GLU A 40 -3.77 -0.24 10.02
CA GLU A 40 -3.99 -1.68 10.23
C GLU A 40 -3.24 -2.21 11.47
N GLY A 41 -3.00 -1.36 12.46
CA GLY A 41 -2.25 -1.69 13.67
C GLY A 41 -0.72 -1.74 13.48
N TRP A 42 -0.19 -1.41 12.32
CA TRP A 42 1.25 -1.38 12.11
C TRP A 42 1.91 -0.26 12.92
N PHE A 43 2.87 -0.65 13.75
CA PHE A 43 3.54 0.25 14.68
C PHE A 43 4.14 1.50 14.00
N SER A 44 4.85 1.34 12.89
CA SER A 44 5.46 2.45 12.15
C SER A 44 4.41 3.42 11.58
N ALA A 45 3.30 2.89 11.07
CA ALA A 45 2.20 3.72 10.58
C ALA A 45 1.50 4.45 11.75
N VAL A 46 1.26 3.76 12.87
CA VAL A 46 0.74 4.38 14.09
C VAL A 46 1.66 5.49 14.59
N TYR A 47 2.96 5.23 14.69
CA TYR A 47 3.96 6.22 15.13
C TYR A 47 3.96 7.47 14.26
N LEU A 48 3.98 7.32 12.93
CA LEU A 48 3.96 8.46 12.01
C LEU A 48 2.67 9.28 12.14
N ASN A 49 1.52 8.62 12.31
CA ASN A 49 0.25 9.30 12.52
C ASN A 49 0.21 10.07 13.86
N LEU A 50 0.70 9.46 14.93
CA LEU A 50 0.77 10.12 16.25
C LEU A 50 1.73 11.32 16.23
N ARG A 51 2.83 11.21 15.52
CA ARG A 51 3.78 12.29 15.33
C ARG A 51 3.14 13.45 14.55
N ALA A 52 2.45 13.17 13.45
CA ALA A 52 1.72 14.19 12.70
C ALA A 52 0.64 14.87 13.55
N LEU A 53 -0.10 14.11 14.35
CA LEU A 53 -1.08 14.65 15.29
C LEU A 53 -0.42 15.59 16.33
N SER A 54 0.73 15.20 16.86
CA SER A 54 1.49 16.01 17.83
C SER A 54 2.03 17.31 17.22
N GLU A 55 2.48 17.27 15.95
CA GLU A 55 3.08 18.42 15.27
C GLU A 55 2.00 19.37 14.71
N GLN A 56 0.85 18.87 14.29
CA GLN A 56 -0.18 19.62 13.57
C GLN A 56 -1.50 19.81 14.35
N GLY A 57 -1.65 19.12 15.48
CA GLY A 57 -2.84 19.21 16.33
C GLY A 57 -4.10 18.51 15.80
N ALA A 58 -4.00 17.81 14.67
CA ALA A 58 -5.08 17.02 14.09
C ALA A 58 -4.54 15.70 13.50
N LEU A 59 -5.36 14.65 13.54
CA LEU A 59 -5.08 13.45 12.75
C LEU A 59 -5.08 13.85 11.28
N PRO A 60 -4.10 13.36 10.51
CA PRO A 60 -4.00 13.72 9.11
C PRO A 60 -5.30 13.44 8.36
N GLU A 61 -5.87 14.42 7.71
CA GLU A 61 -6.88 14.20 6.68
C GLU A 61 -6.22 13.49 5.47
N ARG A 62 -7.05 12.89 4.58
CA ARG A 62 -6.59 12.10 3.42
C ARG A 62 -5.49 12.73 2.56
N ASP A 63 -5.26 14.04 2.67
CA ASP A 63 -4.30 14.81 1.87
C ASP A 63 -3.07 15.29 2.66
N SER A 64 -2.84 14.77 3.84
CA SER A 64 -1.83 15.31 4.74
C SER A 64 -0.43 14.75 4.51
N ASP A 65 0.52 15.45 5.13
CA ASP A 65 1.96 15.22 5.17
C ASP A 65 2.39 13.78 5.50
N ILE A 66 1.48 12.95 6.08
CA ILE A 66 1.82 11.57 6.45
C ILE A 66 2.12 10.70 5.23
N TYR A 67 1.34 10.84 4.15
CA TYR A 67 1.61 10.08 2.92
C TYR A 67 2.89 10.56 2.26
N THR A 68 3.19 11.85 2.35
CA THR A 68 4.45 12.42 1.89
C THR A 68 5.62 11.88 2.72
N MET A 69 5.51 11.88 4.05
CA MET A 69 6.52 11.32 4.94
C MET A 69 6.70 9.80 4.71
N PHE A 70 5.60 9.07 4.56
CA PHE A 70 5.65 7.63 4.28
C PHE A 70 6.30 7.34 2.92
N THR A 71 5.95 8.10 1.89
CA THR A 71 6.55 7.98 0.55
C THR A 71 8.05 8.25 0.62
N ALA A 72 8.47 9.33 1.26
CA ALA A 72 9.88 9.68 1.44
C ALA A 72 10.67 8.61 2.23
N ALA A 73 10.04 7.99 3.24
CA ALA A 73 10.69 6.99 4.07
C ALA A 73 10.71 5.59 3.43
N MET A 74 9.66 5.20 2.70
CA MET A 74 9.43 3.82 2.28
C MET A 74 9.52 3.59 0.77
N ILE A 75 9.21 4.59 -0.04
CA ILE A 75 9.18 4.46 -1.51
C ILE A 75 10.41 5.11 -2.16
N ASP A 76 10.75 6.32 -1.77
CA ASP A 76 11.84 7.07 -2.40
C ASP A 76 13.23 6.39 -2.30
N PRO A 77 13.57 5.69 -1.19
CA PRO A 77 14.84 4.96 -1.10
C PRO A 77 14.95 3.74 -2.01
N LEU A 78 13.81 3.24 -2.53
CA LEU A 78 13.80 2.06 -3.38
C LEU A 78 14.42 2.34 -4.74
N ALA A 79 14.96 1.28 -5.36
CA ALA A 79 15.43 1.36 -6.74
C ALA A 79 14.29 1.78 -7.70
N PRO A 80 14.58 2.49 -8.80
CA PRO A 80 13.55 2.94 -9.74
C PRO A 80 12.62 1.82 -10.23
N ARG A 81 13.16 0.62 -10.48
CA ARG A 81 12.38 -0.58 -10.87
C ARG A 81 11.38 -0.97 -9.78
N GLN A 82 11.80 -0.98 -8.52
CA GLN A 82 10.93 -1.34 -7.39
C GLN A 82 9.84 -0.28 -7.18
N ARG A 83 10.18 1.01 -7.29
CA ARG A 83 9.22 2.11 -7.20
C ARG A 83 8.15 2.02 -8.28
N GLU A 84 8.56 1.81 -9.53
CA GLU A 84 7.64 1.64 -10.66
C GLU A 84 6.73 0.43 -10.46
N PHE A 85 7.29 -0.70 -10.03
CA PHE A 85 6.53 -1.92 -9.72
C PHE A 85 5.48 -1.67 -8.63
N LEU A 86 5.87 -1.05 -7.51
CA LEU A 86 4.94 -0.72 -6.43
C LEU A 86 3.85 0.25 -6.88
N ALA A 87 4.22 1.30 -7.63
CA ALA A 87 3.28 2.29 -8.15
C ALA A 87 2.22 1.65 -9.05
N VAL A 88 2.63 0.74 -9.93
CA VAL A 88 1.73 0.05 -10.86
C VAL A 88 0.86 -0.97 -10.13
N MET A 89 1.48 -1.87 -9.36
CA MET A 89 0.73 -2.95 -8.70
C MET A 89 -0.15 -2.48 -7.54
N GLY A 90 0.13 -1.28 -6.98
CA GLY A 90 -0.75 -0.63 -6.01
C GLY A 90 -2.15 -0.26 -6.54
N LEU A 91 -2.37 -0.33 -7.83
CA LEU A 91 -3.69 -0.12 -8.45
C LEU A 91 -4.62 -1.34 -8.26
N ALA A 92 -4.07 -2.53 -8.03
CA ALA A 92 -4.82 -3.73 -7.75
C ALA A 92 -5.11 -3.87 -6.24
N ASP A 93 -6.26 -4.45 -5.88
CA ASP A 93 -6.55 -4.79 -4.49
C ASP A 93 -5.75 -6.01 -4.05
N GLU A 94 -5.76 -7.04 -4.89
CA GLU A 94 -5.02 -8.26 -4.75
C GLU A 94 -4.48 -8.69 -6.12
N PHE A 95 -3.32 -9.34 -6.13
CA PHE A 95 -2.69 -9.77 -7.37
C PHE A 95 -1.76 -10.96 -7.15
N THR A 96 -1.47 -11.68 -8.21
CA THR A 96 -0.50 -12.79 -8.23
C THR A 96 0.80 -12.35 -8.92
N ALA A 97 1.87 -13.14 -8.74
CA ALA A 97 3.12 -12.91 -9.47
C ALA A 97 2.91 -12.99 -11.01
N GLU A 98 2.00 -13.86 -11.47
CA GLU A 98 1.63 -13.97 -12.89
C GLU A 98 1.00 -12.65 -13.39
N MET A 99 0.04 -12.11 -12.63
CA MET A 99 -0.57 -10.81 -12.94
C MET A 99 0.47 -9.69 -12.96
N ALA A 100 1.34 -9.65 -11.96
CA ALA A 100 2.39 -8.63 -11.86
C ALA A 100 3.33 -8.69 -13.07
N ARG A 101 3.77 -9.89 -13.47
CA ARG A 101 4.59 -10.11 -14.68
C ARG A 101 3.89 -9.60 -15.93
N TYR A 102 2.63 -9.95 -16.12
CA TYR A 102 1.85 -9.52 -17.28
C TYR A 102 1.69 -8.00 -17.35
N ILE A 103 1.33 -7.38 -16.22
CA ILE A 103 1.08 -5.94 -16.15
C ILE A 103 2.36 -5.14 -16.33
N THR A 104 3.41 -5.48 -15.55
CA THR A 104 4.66 -4.70 -15.52
C THR A 104 5.61 -5.06 -16.66
N GLY A 105 5.49 -6.27 -17.22
CA GLY A 105 6.47 -6.83 -18.14
C GLY A 105 7.77 -7.26 -17.47
N ASP A 106 7.77 -7.36 -16.14
CA ASP A 106 8.94 -7.75 -15.36
C ASP A 106 8.97 -9.27 -15.18
N GLU A 107 9.88 -9.94 -15.88
CA GLU A 107 10.03 -11.40 -15.81
C GLU A 107 10.42 -11.89 -14.41
N ASP A 108 11.11 -11.06 -13.64
CA ASP A 108 11.54 -11.36 -12.26
C ASP A 108 10.53 -10.90 -11.20
N ALA A 109 9.26 -10.66 -11.58
CA ALA A 109 8.23 -10.14 -10.67
C ALA A 109 8.09 -10.98 -9.38
N GLU A 110 8.23 -12.30 -9.47
CA GLU A 110 8.16 -13.20 -8.30
C GLU A 110 9.33 -13.00 -7.34
N ALA A 111 10.57 -12.91 -7.87
CA ALA A 111 11.75 -12.63 -7.06
C ALA A 111 11.67 -11.24 -6.41
N LEU A 112 11.15 -10.27 -7.14
CA LEU A 112 10.93 -8.92 -6.64
C LEU A 112 9.90 -8.90 -5.51
N LEU A 113 8.77 -9.60 -5.65
CA LEU A 113 7.75 -9.74 -4.61
C LEU A 113 8.28 -10.44 -3.36
N THR A 114 9.08 -11.50 -3.54
CA THR A 114 9.74 -12.18 -2.43
C THR A 114 10.65 -11.21 -1.66
N SER A 115 11.51 -10.48 -2.37
CA SER A 115 12.38 -9.47 -1.76
C SER A 115 11.60 -8.38 -1.02
N LEU A 116 10.54 -7.85 -1.63
CA LEU A 116 9.69 -6.83 -1.00
C LEU A 116 8.97 -7.35 0.24
N THR A 117 8.52 -8.61 0.22
CA THR A 117 7.86 -9.25 1.36
C THR A 117 8.86 -9.49 2.51
N GLU A 118 10.08 -9.94 2.21
CA GLU A 118 11.14 -10.16 3.18
C GLU A 118 11.63 -8.85 3.81
N GLN A 119 11.68 -7.77 3.04
CA GLN A 119 12.05 -6.44 3.52
C GLN A 119 10.93 -5.74 4.30
N ASN A 120 9.81 -6.41 4.53
CA ASN A 120 8.60 -5.81 5.14
C ASN A 120 8.15 -4.54 4.41
N ALA A 121 8.23 -4.54 3.07
CA ALA A 121 7.86 -3.39 2.23
C ALA A 121 6.34 -3.16 2.16
N PHE A 122 5.60 -3.46 3.24
CA PHE A 122 4.15 -3.35 3.31
C PHE A 122 3.42 -4.16 2.22
N VAL A 123 4.06 -5.24 1.78
CA VAL A 123 3.51 -6.27 0.88
C VAL A 123 3.29 -7.53 1.69
N LYS A 124 2.11 -8.10 1.62
CA LYS A 124 1.74 -9.32 2.33
C LYS A 124 1.37 -10.40 1.33
N CYS A 125 1.99 -11.58 1.47
CA CYS A 125 1.51 -12.79 0.82
C CYS A 125 0.35 -13.37 1.64
N LEU A 126 -0.76 -13.65 1.00
CA LEU A 126 -1.95 -14.21 1.66
C LEU A 126 -1.74 -15.71 2.00
N PRO A 127 -2.61 -16.30 2.84
CA PRO A 127 -2.48 -17.69 3.27
C PRO A 127 -2.50 -18.73 2.15
N ASP A 128 -2.98 -18.37 0.97
CA ASP A 128 -2.95 -19.24 -0.23
C ASP A 128 -1.55 -19.39 -0.83
N GLY A 129 -0.58 -18.59 -0.38
CA GLY A 129 0.82 -18.63 -0.79
C GLY A 129 1.11 -18.07 -2.19
N VAL A 130 0.10 -17.56 -2.91
CA VAL A 130 0.25 -17.08 -4.29
C VAL A 130 -0.32 -15.69 -4.53
N THR A 131 -1.22 -15.22 -3.65
CA THR A 131 -1.84 -13.90 -3.75
C THR A 131 -1.13 -12.91 -2.85
N TYR A 132 -0.89 -11.73 -3.37
CA TYR A 132 -0.26 -10.61 -2.68
C TYR A 132 -1.23 -9.46 -2.53
N ARG A 133 -1.08 -8.73 -1.43
CA ARG A 133 -1.84 -7.51 -1.15
C ARG A 133 -0.92 -6.47 -0.52
N PHE A 134 -1.10 -5.22 -0.93
CA PHE A 134 -0.42 -4.12 -0.27
C PHE A 134 -1.17 -3.68 0.99
N HIS A 135 -0.41 -3.27 1.99
CA HIS A 135 -0.94 -2.51 3.10
C HIS A 135 -1.62 -1.23 2.59
N HIS A 136 -2.71 -0.81 3.25
CA HIS A 136 -3.49 0.34 2.82
C HIS A 136 -2.65 1.61 2.56
N MET A 137 -1.76 1.97 3.49
CA MET A 137 -0.88 3.12 3.31
C MET A 137 0.05 2.98 2.11
N MET A 138 0.63 1.79 1.90
CA MET A 138 1.46 1.54 0.71
C MET A 138 0.65 1.69 -0.57
N LYS A 139 -0.59 1.18 -0.59
CA LYS A 139 -1.49 1.29 -1.73
C LYS A 139 -1.80 2.74 -2.08
N GLU A 140 -2.10 3.58 -1.09
CA GLU A 140 -2.34 5.01 -1.28
C GLU A 140 -1.09 5.75 -1.81
N CYS A 141 0.07 5.49 -1.22
CA CYS A 141 1.34 6.08 -1.68
C CYS A 141 1.71 5.60 -3.09
N ALA A 142 1.50 4.32 -3.39
CA ALA A 142 1.72 3.75 -4.71
C ALA A 142 0.81 4.39 -5.76
N ALA A 143 -0.49 4.58 -5.44
CA ALA A 143 -1.43 5.25 -6.33
C ALA A 143 -1.02 6.71 -6.62
N ARG A 144 -0.55 7.44 -5.61
CA ARG A 144 -0.02 8.80 -5.80
C ARG A 144 1.25 8.80 -6.66
N THR A 145 2.16 7.88 -6.42
CA THR A 145 3.38 7.70 -7.23
C THR A 145 3.03 7.37 -8.68
N PHE A 146 2.01 6.53 -8.92
CA PHE A 146 1.52 6.23 -10.26
C PHE A 146 1.04 7.49 -11.00
N LEU A 147 0.35 8.40 -10.31
CA LEU A 147 -0.12 9.65 -10.91
C LEU A 147 1.02 10.62 -11.31
N THR A 148 2.22 10.46 -10.74
CA THR A 148 3.40 11.25 -11.16
C THR A 148 4.12 10.68 -12.38
N MET A 149 3.74 9.47 -12.82
CA MET A 149 4.31 8.86 -14.04
C MET A 149 3.79 9.59 -15.29
N GLY A 150 4.56 9.53 -16.38
CA GLY A 150 4.14 10.10 -17.66
C GLY A 150 2.82 9.49 -18.16
N ALA A 151 1.96 10.31 -18.73
CA ALA A 151 0.61 9.91 -19.17
C ALA A 151 0.61 8.68 -20.09
N GLU A 152 1.56 8.58 -21.01
CA GLU A 152 1.68 7.42 -21.93
C GLU A 152 1.93 6.11 -21.15
N LYS A 153 2.80 6.15 -20.13
CA LYS A 153 3.03 4.99 -19.26
C LYS A 153 1.79 4.62 -18.47
N GLN A 154 1.08 5.61 -17.89
CA GLN A 154 -0.14 5.36 -17.15
C GLN A 154 -1.19 4.67 -18.04
N VAL A 155 -1.43 5.19 -19.24
CA VAL A 155 -2.37 4.58 -20.21
C VAL A 155 -1.95 3.16 -20.57
N SER A 156 -0.68 2.94 -20.87
CA SER A 156 -0.16 1.60 -21.22
C SER A 156 -0.41 0.58 -20.11
N TYR A 157 -0.15 0.93 -18.85
CA TYR A 157 -0.39 0.03 -17.72
C TYR A 157 -1.90 -0.22 -17.50
N LEU A 158 -2.72 0.82 -17.58
CA LEU A 158 -4.17 0.70 -17.41
C LEU A 158 -4.80 -0.16 -18.53
N GLU A 159 -4.28 -0.10 -19.75
CA GLU A 159 -4.68 -1.01 -20.83
C GLU A 159 -4.32 -2.47 -20.53
N ARG A 160 -3.11 -2.73 -19.98
CA ARG A 160 -2.70 -4.09 -19.59
C ARG A 160 -3.58 -4.62 -18.46
N PHE A 161 -3.93 -3.79 -17.47
CA PHE A 161 -4.92 -4.15 -16.44
C PHE A 161 -6.28 -4.49 -17.06
N GLY A 162 -6.76 -3.65 -17.98
CA GLY A 162 -8.04 -3.89 -18.69
C GLY A 162 -8.04 -5.24 -19.37
N ARG A 163 -7.03 -5.53 -20.19
CA ARG A 163 -6.90 -6.82 -20.91
C ARG A 163 -6.79 -8.01 -19.95
N TRP A 164 -5.98 -7.88 -18.88
CA TRP A 164 -5.85 -8.94 -17.88
C TRP A 164 -7.20 -9.33 -17.28
N TYR A 165 -7.99 -8.33 -16.89
CA TYR A 165 -9.32 -8.57 -16.32
C TYR A 165 -10.34 -9.06 -17.35
N GLU A 166 -10.30 -8.54 -18.57
CA GLU A 166 -11.18 -8.95 -19.66
C GLU A 166 -10.97 -10.41 -20.04
N ASP A 167 -9.73 -10.86 -20.21
CA ASP A 167 -9.36 -12.25 -20.52
C ASP A 167 -9.84 -13.26 -19.45
N ARG A 168 -10.10 -12.77 -18.23
CA ARG A 168 -10.59 -13.55 -17.08
C ARG A 168 -12.07 -13.35 -16.78
N GLY A 169 -12.80 -12.68 -17.66
CA GLY A 169 -14.24 -12.41 -17.51
C GLY A 169 -14.58 -11.42 -16.39
N GLN A 170 -13.60 -10.70 -15.87
CA GLN A 170 -13.79 -9.70 -14.81
C GLN A 170 -14.12 -8.33 -15.40
N TYR A 171 -15.23 -8.24 -16.12
CA TYR A 171 -15.58 -7.09 -16.96
C TYR A 171 -15.71 -5.77 -16.20
N LEU A 172 -16.20 -5.78 -14.95
CA LEU A 172 -16.31 -4.55 -14.15
C LEU A 172 -14.93 -3.94 -13.85
N HIS A 173 -13.95 -4.78 -13.51
CA HIS A 173 -12.58 -4.34 -13.29
C HIS A 173 -11.92 -3.89 -14.59
N ALA A 174 -12.15 -4.60 -15.70
CA ALA A 174 -11.67 -4.23 -17.02
C ALA A 174 -12.20 -2.86 -17.44
N MET A 175 -13.51 -2.63 -17.33
CA MET A 175 -14.14 -1.34 -17.62
C MET A 175 -13.57 -0.21 -16.74
N SER A 176 -13.36 -0.45 -15.47
CA SER A 176 -12.77 0.53 -14.55
C SER A 176 -11.36 0.92 -14.99
N ALA A 177 -10.53 -0.07 -15.36
CA ALA A 177 -9.17 0.18 -15.83
C ALA A 177 -9.18 0.98 -17.16
N TYR A 178 -9.97 0.56 -18.13
CA TYR A 178 -10.08 1.25 -19.42
C TYR A 178 -10.59 2.70 -19.27
N ARG A 179 -11.59 2.92 -18.42
CA ARG A 179 -12.11 4.27 -18.16
C ARG A 179 -11.04 5.18 -17.55
N ARG A 180 -10.24 4.67 -16.60
CA ARG A 180 -9.12 5.41 -16.02
C ARG A 180 -8.02 5.70 -17.04
N GLY A 181 -7.83 4.84 -18.04
CA GLY A 181 -6.93 5.02 -19.17
C GLY A 181 -7.47 5.93 -20.29
N GLY A 182 -8.70 6.49 -20.14
CA GLY A 182 -9.31 7.38 -21.13
C GLY A 182 -9.90 6.65 -22.34
N ARG A 183 -10.07 5.34 -22.28
CA ARG A 183 -10.81 4.55 -23.28
C ARG A 183 -12.25 4.35 -22.80
N TYR A 184 -13.21 4.84 -23.59
CA TYR A 184 -14.65 4.66 -23.39
C TYR A 184 -15.16 3.56 -24.31
#